data_cbbd12538adaeb94485ce7fda4116dbd
#
_entry.id   cbbd12538adaeb94485ce7fda4116dbd
#
_cell.length_a   1.000
_cell.length_b   1.000
_cell.length_c   1.000
_cell.angle_alpha   90.00
_cell.angle_beta   90.00
_cell.angle_gamma   90.00
#
_symmetry.space_group_name_H-M   'P 1'
#
loop_
_entity.id
_entity.type
_entity.pdbx_description
1 polymer ?
#
loop_
_entity_poly.entity_id
_entity_poly.type
_entity_poly.pdbx_seq_one_letter_code
_entity_poly.pdbx_strand_id
1 'polypeptide(L)'
;MNQIYYPILVFSLCLGIFGCKYNNKKVEKENVQITKGIVDTTLEGVYYPTMGNFIWPCESETASKITINDEAKALESTYEQDMEQPSKSEPALVEIVGELDLATNTLTLNDIGNFEPIGYFSSCNQLRLYGYGNTPNWNLIALNKLPVIIFKDFETGTNQEFVIDDWTFKPTNYTKQVFYSNDKSKRITIEFIKSQTKDPKSGEVFDYQVHIYNGPKMYVGYGQLF
;
A
#
# COMPACT_ATOMS: atom_id res chain seq x y z
N MET A 1 -29.77 -71.93 -4.84
CA MET A 1 -28.41 -72.35 -4.50
C MET A 1 -27.61 -72.35 -5.77
N ASN A 2 -26.88 -71.24 -6.03
CA ASN A 2 -25.92 -71.17 -7.13
C ASN A 2 -24.67 -70.48 -6.55
N GLN A 3 -23.64 -71.27 -6.38
CA GLN A 3 -22.31 -70.79 -6.01
C GLN A 3 -21.62 -70.26 -7.25
N ILE A 4 -21.19 -69.04 -7.24
CA ILE A 4 -20.35 -68.42 -8.26
C ILE A 4 -18.92 -68.42 -7.73
N TYR A 5 -18.07 -69.22 -8.41
CA TYR A 5 -16.60 -69.22 -8.17
C TYR A 5 -15.97 -68.05 -8.86
N TYR A 6 -15.21 -67.25 -8.11
CA TYR A 6 -14.28 -66.26 -8.69
C TYR A 6 -12.85 -66.84 -8.75
N PRO A 7 -12.18 -66.78 -9.89
CA PRO A 7 -10.79 -67.16 -9.97
C PRO A 7 -9.88 -66.07 -9.40
N ILE A 8 -9.01 -66.47 -8.49
CA ILE A 8 -7.93 -65.63 -7.94
C ILE A 8 -6.85 -65.47 -9.00
N LEU A 9 -6.68 -64.24 -9.50
CA LEU A 9 -5.60 -63.87 -10.42
C LEU A 9 -4.41 -63.43 -9.59
N VAL A 10 -3.39 -64.30 -9.52
CA VAL A 10 -2.12 -64.02 -8.89
C VAL A 10 -1.31 -63.08 -9.79
N PHE A 11 -1.20 -61.80 -9.41
CA PHE A 11 -0.32 -60.88 -10.10
C PHE A 11 1.06 -60.91 -9.42
N SER A 12 2.01 -61.46 -10.16
CA SER A 12 3.42 -61.50 -9.80
C SER A 12 4.00 -60.08 -9.83
N LEU A 13 4.42 -59.59 -8.67
CA LEU A 13 5.01 -58.27 -8.48
C LEU A 13 6.52 -58.36 -8.77
N CYS A 14 6.95 -57.97 -9.97
CA CYS A 14 8.35 -57.74 -10.26
C CYS A 14 8.82 -56.46 -9.58
N LEU A 15 9.53 -56.60 -8.46
CA LEU A 15 10.25 -55.55 -7.79
C LEU A 15 11.52 -55.20 -8.62
N GLY A 16 11.37 -54.26 -9.54
CA GLY A 16 12.48 -53.55 -10.18
C GLY A 16 13.02 -52.47 -9.26
N ILE A 17 14.15 -52.81 -8.62
CA ILE A 17 14.88 -51.82 -7.81
C ILE A 17 15.61 -50.87 -8.75
N PHE A 18 14.95 -49.81 -9.20
CA PHE A 18 15.66 -48.69 -9.84
C PHE A 18 16.21 -47.78 -8.73
N GLY A 19 17.46 -48.03 -8.39
CA GLY A 19 18.24 -47.13 -7.55
C GLY A 19 18.45 -45.79 -8.26
N CYS A 20 17.58 -44.82 -8.06
CA CYS A 20 17.88 -43.45 -8.36
C CYS A 20 19.04 -42.98 -7.47
N LYS A 21 20.25 -42.94 -8.01
CA LYS A 21 21.34 -42.17 -7.42
C LYS A 21 20.90 -40.71 -7.38
N TYR A 22 20.42 -40.28 -6.23
CA TYR A 22 20.19 -38.87 -5.94
C TYR A 22 21.56 -38.21 -5.88
N ASN A 23 21.97 -37.60 -7.01
CA ASN A 23 23.12 -36.72 -7.04
C ASN A 23 22.73 -35.49 -6.21
N ASN A 24 23.10 -35.48 -4.95
CA ASN A 24 23.18 -34.28 -4.15
C ASN A 24 24.23 -33.34 -4.75
N LYS A 25 23.91 -32.70 -5.85
CA LYS A 25 24.58 -31.44 -6.20
C LYS A 25 24.23 -30.51 -5.02
N LYS A 26 25.20 -30.33 -4.12
CA LYS A 26 25.24 -29.14 -3.30
C LYS A 26 24.95 -27.96 -4.24
N VAL A 27 23.75 -27.40 -4.14
CA VAL A 27 23.50 -26.08 -4.64
C VAL A 27 24.42 -25.21 -3.79
N GLU A 28 25.62 -24.95 -4.28
CA GLU A 28 26.40 -23.83 -3.82
C GLU A 28 25.44 -22.65 -3.96
N LYS A 29 25.03 -22.12 -2.82
CA LYS A 29 24.41 -20.81 -2.78
C LYS A 29 25.48 -19.91 -3.39
N GLU A 30 25.36 -19.63 -4.67
CA GLU A 30 26.03 -18.48 -5.25
C GLU A 30 25.66 -17.33 -4.31
N ASN A 31 26.65 -16.91 -3.54
CA ASN A 31 26.63 -15.60 -2.94
C ASN A 31 26.61 -14.68 -4.16
N VAL A 32 25.41 -14.31 -4.59
CA VAL A 32 25.22 -13.18 -5.48
C VAL A 32 25.77 -12.01 -4.67
N GLN A 33 27.07 -11.75 -4.85
CA GLN A 33 27.60 -10.46 -4.51
C GLN A 33 26.74 -9.50 -5.33
N ILE A 34 25.86 -8.80 -4.67
CA ILE A 34 25.17 -7.65 -5.24
C ILE A 34 26.29 -6.71 -5.62
N THR A 35 26.72 -6.82 -6.86
CA THR A 35 27.70 -5.92 -7.45
C THR A 35 27.07 -4.55 -7.34
N LYS A 36 27.73 -3.66 -6.61
CA LYS A 36 27.46 -2.22 -6.63
C LYS A 36 27.35 -1.80 -8.09
N GLY A 37 26.14 -1.67 -8.61
CA GLY A 37 25.91 -1.45 -10.02
C GLY A 37 24.70 -0.55 -10.21
N ILE A 38 24.74 0.19 -11.29
CA ILE A 38 23.61 0.93 -11.83
C ILE A 38 22.76 -0.06 -12.62
N VAL A 39 21.48 -0.04 -12.42
CA VAL A 39 20.50 -0.95 -13.09
C VAL A 39 19.39 -0.12 -13.69
N ASP A 40 19.11 -0.33 -14.97
CA ASP A 40 17.91 0.19 -15.60
C ASP A 40 16.69 -0.45 -14.95
N THR A 41 15.73 0.36 -14.52
CA THR A 41 14.56 -0.14 -13.82
C THR A 41 13.31 0.68 -14.12
N THR A 42 12.18 0.02 -14.01
CA THR A 42 10.85 0.64 -13.95
C THR A 42 10.28 0.36 -12.57
N LEU A 43 9.83 1.40 -11.90
CA LEU A 43 9.29 1.33 -10.54
C LEU A 43 7.90 1.95 -10.49
N GLU A 44 6.94 1.21 -9.97
CA GLU A 44 5.67 1.77 -9.52
C GLU A 44 5.78 2.10 -8.04
N GLY A 45 5.36 3.28 -7.64
CA GLY A 45 5.47 3.72 -6.26
C GLY A 45 4.66 4.95 -5.92
N VAL A 46 4.66 5.28 -4.64
CA VAL A 46 3.99 6.46 -4.11
C VAL A 46 4.96 7.63 -4.08
N TYR A 47 4.59 8.69 -4.76
CA TYR A 47 5.22 10.01 -4.65
C TYR A 47 4.40 10.89 -3.71
N TYR A 48 5.08 11.63 -2.83
CA TYR A 48 4.44 12.56 -1.93
C TYR A 48 5.22 13.88 -1.91
N PRO A 49 4.75 14.92 -2.62
CA PRO A 49 5.53 16.14 -2.87
C PRO A 49 5.97 16.86 -1.61
N THR A 50 5.18 16.84 -0.54
CA THR A 50 5.51 17.50 0.73
C THR A 50 6.69 16.83 1.46
N MET A 51 7.03 15.59 1.10
CA MET A 51 8.14 14.84 1.67
C MET A 51 9.44 14.96 0.87
N GLY A 52 9.40 15.66 -0.28
CA GLY A 52 10.54 15.85 -1.18
C GLY A 52 10.63 14.82 -2.31
N ASN A 53 11.76 14.80 -3.00
CA ASN A 53 12.00 13.95 -4.18
C ASN A 53 12.28 12.49 -3.79
N PHE A 54 11.27 11.80 -3.30
CA PHE A 54 11.35 10.39 -2.92
C PHE A 54 10.18 9.62 -3.51
N ILE A 55 10.42 8.35 -3.84
CA ILE A 55 9.37 7.38 -4.14
C ILE A 55 9.43 6.23 -3.15
N TRP A 56 8.28 5.77 -2.70
CA TRP A 56 8.12 4.54 -1.93
C TRP A 56 7.62 3.44 -2.86
N PRO A 57 8.47 2.48 -3.28
CA PRO A 57 8.08 1.42 -4.21
C PRO A 57 6.94 0.58 -3.68
N CYS A 58 5.99 0.22 -4.55
CA CYS A 58 4.83 -0.59 -4.20
C CYS A 58 5.21 -1.99 -3.73
N GLU A 59 6.16 -2.62 -4.39
CA GLU A 59 6.58 -4.00 -4.13
C GLU A 59 7.48 -4.17 -2.90
N SER A 60 8.01 -3.07 -2.33
CA SER A 60 8.91 -3.15 -1.20
C SER A 60 8.17 -3.41 0.11
N GLU A 61 8.41 -4.54 0.76
CA GLU A 61 7.92 -4.82 2.12
C GLU A 61 8.56 -3.89 3.17
N THR A 62 9.69 -3.30 2.85
CA THR A 62 10.40 -2.37 3.74
C THR A 62 9.99 -0.93 3.44
N ALA A 63 9.97 -0.08 4.49
CA ALA A 63 9.71 1.36 4.34
C ALA A 63 10.85 2.13 3.65
N SER A 64 11.65 1.45 2.83
CA SER A 64 12.79 2.03 2.13
C SER A 64 12.29 2.93 1.00
N LYS A 65 12.54 4.21 1.12
CA LYS A 65 12.30 5.17 0.05
C LYS A 65 13.50 5.24 -0.89
N ILE A 66 13.23 5.47 -2.16
CA ILE A 66 14.25 5.70 -3.18
C ILE A 66 14.35 7.20 -3.40
N THR A 67 15.56 7.74 -3.34
CA THR A 67 15.83 9.14 -3.69
C THR A 67 15.75 9.30 -5.20
N ILE A 68 15.05 10.33 -5.67
CA ILE A 68 14.96 10.63 -7.10
C ILE A 68 15.89 11.79 -7.43
N ASN A 69 16.85 11.54 -8.31
CA ASN A 69 17.66 12.57 -8.93
C ASN A 69 16.94 13.09 -10.17
N ASP A 70 16.30 14.24 -10.02
CA ASP A 70 15.48 14.92 -11.04
C ASP A 70 15.94 16.37 -11.17
N GLU A 71 17.00 16.58 -11.90
CA GLU A 71 17.59 17.91 -12.10
C GLU A 71 16.63 18.86 -12.85
N ALA A 72 15.78 18.31 -13.71
CA ALA A 72 14.82 19.06 -14.50
C ALA A 72 13.53 19.42 -13.77
N LYS A 73 13.33 18.91 -12.54
CA LYS A 73 12.06 18.97 -11.78
C LYS A 73 10.85 18.44 -12.55
N ALA A 74 11.10 17.44 -13.38
CA ALA A 74 10.08 16.83 -14.22
C ALA A 74 9.00 16.14 -13.37
N LEU A 75 9.41 15.51 -12.26
CA LEU A 75 8.51 14.81 -11.35
C LEU A 75 7.47 15.78 -10.74
N GLU A 76 7.94 16.91 -10.20
CA GLU A 76 7.06 17.93 -9.62
C GLU A 76 6.14 18.54 -10.69
N SER A 77 6.70 18.86 -11.87
CA SER A 77 5.94 19.45 -12.98
C SER A 77 4.85 18.52 -13.51
N THR A 78 5.16 17.23 -13.69
CA THR A 78 4.18 16.24 -14.16
C THR A 78 3.09 16.01 -13.11
N TYR A 79 3.48 15.90 -11.83
CA TYR A 79 2.53 15.79 -10.73
C TYR A 79 1.55 16.99 -10.71
N GLU A 80 2.05 18.21 -10.89
CA GLU A 80 1.20 19.40 -10.92
C GLU A 80 0.25 19.47 -12.13
N GLN A 81 0.61 18.83 -13.23
CA GLN A 81 -0.22 18.73 -14.42
C GLN A 81 -1.31 17.68 -14.28
N ASP A 82 -0.98 16.52 -13.75
CA ASP A 82 -1.87 15.37 -13.69
C ASP A 82 -2.84 15.44 -12.51
N MET A 83 -2.39 16.01 -11.38
CA MET A 83 -3.21 16.10 -10.16
C MET A 83 -4.04 17.39 -10.14
N GLU A 84 -5.35 17.23 -10.18
CA GLU A 84 -6.29 18.35 -10.09
C GLU A 84 -6.33 18.97 -8.68
N GLN A 85 -6.64 20.26 -8.61
CA GLN A 85 -6.92 20.93 -7.35
C GLN A 85 -8.18 20.33 -6.69
N PRO A 86 -8.18 20.12 -5.35
CA PRO A 86 -7.20 20.49 -4.32
C PRO A 86 -6.14 19.42 -4.02
N SER A 87 -5.85 18.51 -4.94
CA SER A 87 -4.97 17.35 -4.74
C SER A 87 -3.48 17.64 -4.80
N LYS A 88 -3.06 18.88 -5.03
CA LYS A 88 -1.63 19.26 -5.20
C LYS A 88 -0.69 18.97 -4.03
N SER A 89 -1.17 18.45 -2.94
CA SER A 89 -0.35 18.04 -1.79
C SER A 89 -0.67 16.63 -1.32
N GLU A 90 -1.34 15.84 -2.15
CA GLU A 90 -1.68 14.46 -1.82
C GLU A 90 -0.61 13.49 -2.31
N PRO A 91 -0.43 12.34 -1.64
CA PRO A 91 0.35 11.26 -2.21
C PRO A 91 -0.35 10.73 -3.47
N ALA A 92 0.43 10.45 -4.49
CA ALA A 92 -0.05 9.92 -5.74
C ALA A 92 0.75 8.67 -6.15
N LEU A 93 0.12 7.78 -6.88
CA LEU A 93 0.76 6.65 -7.50
C LEU A 93 1.37 7.09 -8.82
N VAL A 94 2.57 6.62 -9.12
CA VAL A 94 3.26 6.89 -10.38
C VAL A 94 4.19 5.75 -10.74
N GLU A 95 4.29 5.48 -12.02
CA GLU A 95 5.35 4.66 -12.61
C GLU A 95 6.49 5.55 -13.08
N ILE A 96 7.72 5.22 -12.72
CA ILE A 96 8.92 5.94 -13.16
C ILE A 96 9.92 4.98 -13.78
N VAL A 97 10.67 5.46 -14.76
CA VAL A 97 11.75 4.75 -15.43
C VAL A 97 13.06 5.47 -15.20
N GLY A 98 14.12 4.74 -14.89
CA GLY A 98 15.41 5.37 -14.67
C GLY A 98 16.52 4.38 -14.33
N GLU A 99 17.69 4.93 -14.02
CA GLU A 99 18.88 4.20 -13.61
C GLU A 99 19.00 4.22 -12.08
N LEU A 100 18.82 3.07 -11.44
CA LEU A 100 18.93 2.91 -10.00
C LEU A 100 20.35 2.55 -9.59
N ASP A 101 21.01 3.41 -8.83
CA ASP A 101 22.23 3.07 -8.11
C ASP A 101 21.90 2.32 -6.82
N LEU A 102 22.16 1.04 -6.80
CA LEU A 102 21.91 0.16 -5.65
C LEU A 102 22.77 0.51 -4.42
N ALA A 103 23.89 1.19 -4.61
CA ALA A 103 24.78 1.56 -3.50
C ALA A 103 24.26 2.75 -2.72
N THR A 104 23.66 3.73 -3.41
CA THR A 104 23.16 4.98 -2.81
C THR A 104 21.64 4.97 -2.67
N ASN A 105 20.95 3.98 -3.24
CA ASN A 105 19.51 3.91 -3.36
C ASN A 105 18.93 5.18 -4.01
N THR A 106 19.57 5.62 -5.07
CA THR A 106 19.19 6.81 -5.82
C THR A 106 18.88 6.44 -7.26
N LEU A 107 17.72 6.87 -7.75
CA LEU A 107 17.30 6.67 -9.14
C LEU A 107 17.48 7.99 -9.92
N THR A 108 18.24 7.92 -11.00
CA THR A 108 18.31 9.01 -11.98
C THR A 108 17.15 8.85 -12.94
N LEU A 109 16.27 9.84 -12.97
CA LEU A 109 15.00 9.80 -13.68
C LEU A 109 15.22 9.95 -15.19
N ASN A 110 14.64 9.03 -15.99
CA ASN A 110 14.65 9.05 -17.45
C ASN A 110 13.27 9.32 -18.02
N ASP A 111 12.21 8.74 -17.41
CA ASP A 111 10.83 8.90 -17.87
C ASP A 111 9.85 8.81 -16.71
N ILE A 112 8.66 9.39 -16.89
CA ILE A 112 7.59 9.47 -15.89
C ILE A 112 6.27 9.11 -16.56
N GLY A 113 5.55 8.16 -15.97
CA GLY A 113 4.15 7.89 -16.29
C GLY A 113 3.20 8.93 -15.69
N ASN A 114 1.91 8.72 -15.90
CA ASN A 114 0.89 9.59 -15.32
C ASN A 114 0.79 9.40 -13.80
N PHE A 115 0.48 10.47 -13.09
CA PHE A 115 0.14 10.40 -11.69
C PHE A 115 -1.34 10.04 -11.50
N GLU A 116 -1.60 9.14 -10.57
CA GLU A 116 -2.96 8.74 -10.23
C GLU A 116 -3.22 8.97 -8.74
N PRO A 117 -4.39 9.52 -8.37
CA PRO A 117 -4.78 9.63 -6.96
C PRO A 117 -4.80 8.27 -6.29
N ILE A 118 -4.28 8.18 -5.06
CA ILE A 118 -4.39 6.95 -4.29
C ILE A 118 -5.82 6.81 -3.77
N GLY A 119 -6.46 5.71 -4.13
CA GLY A 119 -7.80 5.36 -3.71
C GLY A 119 -7.87 3.95 -3.14
N TYR A 120 -9.07 3.55 -2.74
CA TYR A 120 -9.34 2.22 -2.18
C TYR A 120 -8.92 1.07 -3.10
N PHE A 121 -9.00 1.26 -4.42
CA PHE A 121 -8.69 0.26 -5.44
C PHE A 121 -7.31 0.44 -6.10
N SER A 122 -6.44 1.28 -5.52
CA SER A 122 -5.10 1.46 -6.09
C SER A 122 -4.33 0.14 -6.14
N SER A 123 -3.61 -0.08 -7.23
CA SER A 123 -2.78 -1.29 -7.46
C SER A 123 -1.70 -1.48 -6.40
N CYS A 124 -1.19 -0.37 -5.91
CA CYS A 124 -0.22 -0.33 -4.83
C CYS A 124 -0.92 -0.53 -3.48
N ASN A 125 -0.89 -1.73 -2.95
CA ASN A 125 -1.50 -2.08 -1.65
C ASN A 125 -0.72 -1.44 -0.48
N GLN A 126 -0.69 -0.10 -0.46
CA GLN A 126 0.01 0.70 0.54
C GLN A 126 -0.95 1.34 1.55
N LEU A 127 -2.25 1.16 1.37
CA LEU A 127 -3.23 1.69 2.31
C LEU A 127 -3.13 0.96 3.65
N ARG A 128 -3.09 1.73 4.71
CA ARG A 128 -3.22 1.27 6.09
C ARG A 128 -4.60 1.54 6.65
N LEU A 129 -5.14 2.68 6.29
CA LEU A 129 -6.51 3.02 6.54
C LEU A 129 -7.06 3.88 5.41
N TYR A 130 -8.35 3.74 5.18
CA TYR A 130 -9.11 4.56 4.27
C TYR A 130 -10.43 4.92 4.93
N GLY A 131 -10.87 6.16 4.78
CA GLY A 131 -12.16 6.62 5.25
C GLY A 131 -12.70 7.70 4.34
N TYR A 132 -14.02 7.79 4.21
CA TYR A 132 -14.66 8.87 3.50
C TYR A 132 -16.08 9.14 4.02
N GLY A 133 -16.57 10.32 3.71
CA GLY A 133 -17.95 10.70 3.97
C GLY A 133 -18.53 11.56 2.87
N ASN A 134 -19.84 11.49 2.71
CA ASN A 134 -20.55 12.18 1.63
C ASN A 134 -21.20 13.51 2.09
N THR A 135 -21.39 13.71 3.39
CA THR A 135 -22.06 14.91 3.93
C THR A 135 -21.53 15.20 5.35
N PRO A 136 -20.62 16.16 5.53
CA PRO A 136 -19.85 16.83 4.46
C PRO A 136 -19.02 15.87 3.63
N ASN A 137 -18.56 16.28 2.44
CA ASN A 137 -17.73 15.46 1.59
C ASN A 137 -16.26 15.55 2.05
N TRP A 138 -15.68 14.41 2.44
CA TRP A 138 -14.32 14.30 2.92
C TRP A 138 -13.69 12.94 2.61
N ASN A 139 -12.38 12.87 2.62
CA ASN A 139 -11.67 11.60 2.68
C ASN A 139 -10.52 11.63 3.71
N LEU A 140 -10.08 10.43 4.06
CA LEU A 140 -9.01 10.16 5.02
C LEU A 140 -8.18 9.01 4.49
N ILE A 141 -6.86 9.24 4.38
CA ILE A 141 -5.92 8.24 3.86
C ILE A 141 -4.72 8.16 4.80
N ALA A 142 -4.29 6.94 5.11
CA ALA A 142 -2.96 6.71 5.64
C ALA A 142 -2.30 5.54 4.92
N LEU A 143 -1.01 5.68 4.67
CA LEU A 143 -0.20 4.70 3.97
C LEU A 143 0.72 3.97 4.95
N ASN A 144 1.02 2.71 4.66
CA ASN A 144 1.85 1.87 5.53
C ASN A 144 3.26 2.44 5.78
N LYS A 145 3.75 3.24 4.85
CA LYS A 145 5.14 3.73 4.85
C LYS A 145 5.28 5.18 5.27
N LEU A 146 4.18 5.89 5.40
CA LEU A 146 4.18 7.29 5.81
C LEU A 146 3.64 7.42 7.25
N PRO A 147 4.36 8.13 8.14
CA PRO A 147 3.90 8.36 9.51
C PRO A 147 2.85 9.48 9.58
N VAL A 148 2.03 9.60 8.55
CA VAL A 148 1.02 10.67 8.43
C VAL A 148 -0.33 10.12 8.07
N ILE A 149 -1.38 10.74 8.61
CA ILE A 149 -2.75 10.66 8.11
C ILE A 149 -3.03 11.94 7.34
N ILE A 150 -3.61 11.79 6.17
CA ILE A 150 -4.02 12.88 5.30
C ILE A 150 -5.53 12.95 5.34
N PHE A 151 -6.05 14.08 5.80
CA PHE A 151 -7.47 14.39 5.83
C PHE A 151 -7.78 15.51 4.84
N LYS A 152 -8.74 15.26 3.97
CA LYS A 152 -9.19 16.19 2.96
C LYS A 152 -10.67 16.52 3.16
N ASP A 153 -10.94 17.79 3.30
CA ASP A 153 -12.30 18.36 3.31
C ASP A 153 -12.57 18.99 1.93
N PHE A 154 -13.39 18.34 1.12
CA PHE A 154 -13.69 18.79 -0.23
C PHE A 154 -14.59 20.02 -0.27
N GLU A 155 -15.35 20.30 0.81
CA GLU A 155 -16.19 21.49 0.87
C GLU A 155 -15.38 22.76 1.08
N THR A 156 -14.31 22.67 1.87
CA THR A 156 -13.42 23.79 2.15
C THR A 156 -12.19 23.82 1.24
N GLY A 157 -11.94 22.75 0.49
CA GLY A 157 -10.73 22.58 -0.31
C GLY A 157 -9.46 22.45 0.55
N THR A 158 -9.59 22.10 1.83
CA THR A 158 -8.46 22.02 2.75
C THR A 158 -7.90 20.61 2.81
N ASN A 159 -6.57 20.52 2.74
CA ASN A 159 -5.79 19.33 2.97
C ASN A 159 -5.02 19.49 4.29
N GLN A 160 -5.10 18.53 5.17
CA GLN A 160 -4.46 18.56 6.47
C GLN A 160 -3.69 17.26 6.71
N GLU A 161 -2.44 17.40 7.10
CA GLU A 161 -1.57 16.29 7.45
C GLU A 161 -1.43 16.21 8.97
N PHE A 162 -1.55 15.01 9.49
CA PHE A 162 -1.41 14.72 10.91
C PHE A 162 -0.36 13.66 11.12
N VAL A 163 0.74 14.03 11.77
CA VAL A 163 1.78 13.09 12.16
C VAL A 163 1.27 12.21 13.30
N ILE A 164 1.46 10.91 13.16
CA ILE A 164 1.10 9.91 14.16
C ILE A 164 2.33 9.10 14.50
N ASP A 165 2.83 9.22 15.74
CA ASP A 165 4.05 8.56 16.19
C ASP A 165 3.85 7.07 16.47
N ASP A 166 2.66 6.68 16.88
CA ASP A 166 2.37 5.32 17.29
C ASP A 166 1.25 4.71 16.45
N TRP A 167 1.68 3.89 15.49
CA TRP A 167 0.79 3.04 14.71
C TRP A 167 0.61 1.68 15.40
N THR A 168 0.41 1.63 16.69
CA THR A 168 0.06 0.39 17.41
C THR A 168 -1.32 -0.10 16.98
N PHE A 169 -1.35 -0.46 15.71
CA PHE A 169 -2.54 -0.92 15.04
C PHE A 169 -2.66 -2.45 15.23
N LYS A 170 -3.73 -2.88 15.89
CA LYS A 170 -4.12 -4.27 15.96
C LYS A 170 -5.50 -4.45 15.33
N PRO A 171 -5.57 -4.72 14.01
CA PRO A 171 -6.81 -4.63 13.24
C PRO A 171 -7.90 -5.62 13.64
N THR A 172 -7.58 -6.69 14.35
CA THR A 172 -8.45 -7.87 14.37
C THR A 172 -9.41 -7.99 15.54
N ASN A 173 -9.24 -7.25 16.63
CA ASN A 173 -10.00 -7.51 17.87
C ASN A 173 -10.65 -6.30 18.54
N TYR A 174 -10.61 -5.12 17.96
CA TYR A 174 -11.17 -3.93 18.60
C TYR A 174 -12.48 -3.51 17.97
N THR A 175 -13.48 -3.29 18.81
CA THR A 175 -14.75 -2.67 18.43
C THR A 175 -14.59 -1.19 18.09
N LYS A 176 -13.51 -0.56 18.56
CA LYS A 176 -13.18 0.84 18.32
C LYS A 176 -11.67 1.04 18.33
N GLN A 177 -11.18 1.79 17.35
CA GLN A 177 -9.81 2.29 17.31
C GLN A 177 -9.80 3.81 17.24
N VAL A 178 -8.84 4.41 17.92
CA VAL A 178 -8.76 5.87 18.05
C VAL A 178 -7.33 6.31 17.74
N PHE A 179 -7.21 7.26 16.82
CA PHE A 179 -5.97 7.91 16.45
C PHE A 179 -5.98 9.36 16.87
N TYR A 180 -4.86 9.83 17.37
CA TYR A 180 -4.68 11.20 17.81
C TYR A 180 -3.50 11.82 17.09
N SER A 181 -3.64 13.07 16.65
CA SER A 181 -2.50 13.86 16.22
C SER A 181 -1.60 14.22 17.40
N ASN A 182 -0.29 14.13 17.20
CA ASN A 182 0.70 14.54 18.21
C ASN A 182 0.87 16.06 18.30
N ASP A 183 0.47 16.77 17.25
CA ASP A 183 0.53 18.23 17.25
C ASP A 183 -0.63 18.82 18.07
N LYS A 184 -0.30 19.39 19.22
CA LYS A 184 -1.28 20.04 20.10
C LYS A 184 -2.00 21.22 19.46
N SER A 185 -1.40 21.84 18.42
CA SER A 185 -1.97 22.96 17.67
C SER A 185 -2.99 22.52 16.62
N LYS A 186 -2.87 21.26 16.16
CA LYS A 186 -3.73 20.66 15.14
C LYS A 186 -4.34 19.37 15.68
N ARG A 187 -5.16 19.49 16.72
CA ARG A 187 -5.80 18.30 17.30
C ARG A 187 -6.85 17.73 16.38
N ILE A 188 -6.62 16.52 15.92
CA ILE A 188 -7.62 15.66 15.30
C ILE A 188 -7.78 14.39 16.13
N THR A 189 -9.02 13.93 16.27
CA THR A 189 -9.33 12.61 16.82
C THR A 189 -10.09 11.84 15.76
N ILE A 190 -9.62 10.65 15.42
CA ILE A 190 -10.23 9.79 14.41
C ILE A 190 -10.61 8.49 15.09
N GLU A 191 -11.87 8.11 14.98
CA GLU A 191 -12.42 6.90 15.58
C GLU A 191 -12.92 5.96 14.48
N PHE A 192 -12.37 4.78 14.40
CA PHE A 192 -12.89 3.67 13.60
C PHE A 192 -13.70 2.76 14.54
N ILE A 193 -15.00 2.75 14.35
CA ILE A 193 -15.96 1.98 15.16
C ILE A 193 -16.41 0.80 14.32
N LYS A 194 -16.10 -0.43 14.74
CA LYS A 194 -16.46 -1.63 14.01
C LYS A 194 -17.97 -1.74 13.88
N SER A 195 -18.45 -1.65 12.66
CA SER A 195 -19.87 -1.67 12.33
C SER A 195 -19.98 -1.93 10.83
N GLN A 196 -20.45 -3.09 10.44
CA GLN A 196 -20.74 -3.32 9.02
C GLN A 196 -21.79 -2.31 8.55
N THR A 197 -21.31 -1.27 7.88
CA THR A 197 -22.14 -0.15 7.45
C THR A 197 -22.09 -0.05 5.93
N LYS A 198 -23.27 0.01 5.33
CA LYS A 198 -23.40 0.17 3.87
C LYS A 198 -23.49 1.66 3.56
N ASP A 199 -22.62 2.14 2.64
CA ASP A 199 -22.80 3.47 2.08
C ASP A 199 -24.06 3.52 1.20
N PRO A 200 -25.05 4.35 1.52
CA PRO A 200 -26.28 4.42 0.74
C PRO A 200 -26.09 4.96 -0.67
N LYS A 201 -24.97 5.66 -0.93
CA LYS A 201 -24.71 6.28 -2.23
C LYS A 201 -24.00 5.32 -3.20
N SER A 202 -22.94 4.66 -2.76
CA SER A 202 -22.18 3.70 -3.58
C SER A 202 -22.74 2.28 -3.50
N GLY A 203 -23.41 1.94 -2.41
CA GLY A 203 -23.87 0.59 -2.11
C GLY A 203 -22.77 -0.32 -1.53
N GLU A 204 -21.56 0.17 -1.37
CA GLU A 204 -20.42 -0.55 -0.79
C GLU A 204 -20.59 -0.79 0.69
N VAL A 205 -20.00 -1.89 1.18
CA VAL A 205 -20.04 -2.28 2.59
C VAL A 205 -18.66 -2.10 3.19
N PHE A 206 -18.60 -1.35 4.27
CA PHE A 206 -17.38 -1.08 5.04
C PHE A 206 -17.45 -1.72 6.41
N ASP A 207 -16.30 -2.14 6.92
CA ASP A 207 -16.20 -2.78 8.24
C ASP A 207 -16.32 -1.77 9.39
N TYR A 208 -16.12 -0.47 9.10
CA TYR A 208 -16.10 0.57 10.13
C TYR A 208 -16.95 1.78 9.77
N GLN A 209 -17.61 2.32 10.76
CA GLN A 209 -18.06 3.70 10.79
C GLN A 209 -16.89 4.57 11.27
N VAL A 210 -16.66 5.69 10.60
CA VAL A 210 -15.56 6.61 10.92
C VAL A 210 -16.13 7.91 11.47
N HIS A 211 -15.62 8.32 12.63
CA HIS A 211 -15.90 9.62 13.22
C HIS A 211 -14.60 10.41 13.31
N ILE A 212 -14.61 11.64 12.80
CA ILE A 212 -13.47 12.54 12.86
C ILE A 212 -13.88 13.80 13.61
N TYR A 213 -13.13 14.13 14.65
CA TYR A 213 -13.28 15.36 15.42
C TYR A 213 -12.11 16.28 15.10
N ASN A 214 -12.36 17.32 14.36
CA ASN A 214 -11.36 18.30 13.92
C ASN A 214 -11.77 19.69 14.43
N GLY A 215 -11.24 20.09 15.58
CA GLY A 215 -11.69 21.28 16.29
C GLY A 215 -13.18 21.18 16.67
N PRO A 216 -14.01 22.17 16.31
CA PRO A 216 -15.44 22.17 16.57
C PRO A 216 -16.25 21.32 15.57
N LYS A 217 -15.63 20.86 14.49
CA LYS A 217 -16.31 20.10 13.43
C LYS A 217 -16.24 18.60 13.71
N MET A 218 -17.34 17.92 13.42
CA MET A 218 -17.44 16.47 13.42
C MET A 218 -17.81 15.99 12.02
N TYR A 219 -17.07 14.98 11.55
CA TYR A 219 -17.32 14.31 10.28
C TYR A 219 -17.66 12.85 10.56
N VAL A 220 -18.65 12.33 9.85
CA VAL A 220 -19.08 10.94 9.96
C VAL A 220 -19.09 10.31 8.59
N GLY A 221 -18.66 9.06 8.50
CA GLY A 221 -18.60 8.32 7.25
C GLY A 221 -18.25 6.85 7.44
N TYR A 222 -17.60 6.30 6.45
CA TYR A 222 -17.30 4.90 6.31
C TYR A 222 -15.79 4.71 6.17
N GLY A 223 -15.28 3.53 6.53
CA GLY A 223 -13.87 3.26 6.38
C GLY A 223 -13.49 1.81 6.47
N GLN A 224 -12.24 1.57 6.08
CA GLN A 224 -11.60 0.28 6.11
C GLN A 224 -10.21 0.41 6.74
N LEU A 225 -9.82 -0.64 7.45
CA LEU A 225 -8.48 -0.83 8.00
C LEU A 225 -7.85 -2.04 7.29
N PHE A 226 -6.57 -1.94 6.88
CA PHE A 226 -5.85 -2.94 6.08
C PHE A 226 -4.71 -3.60 6.85
#